data_629037b72367650def66205519a38796
#
_entry.id   629037b72367650def66205519a38796
#
_cell.length_a   1.000
_cell.length_b   1.000
_cell.length_c   1.000
_cell.angle_alpha   90.00
_cell.angle_beta   90.00
_cell.angle_gamma   90.00
#
_symmetry.space_group_name_H-M   'P 1'
#
loop_
_entity.id
_entity.type
_entity.pdbx_description
1 polymer ?
#
loop_
_entity_poly.entity_id
_entity_poly.type
_entity_poly.pdbx_seq_one_letter_code
_entity_poly.pdbx_strand_id
1 'polypeptide(L)'
;MKGPLKSLKIVEFSGLGPGPLAGQLLADLGADVITVDKISAKVDPTEINRRNKRSIALNLKSKDGIKIVKKIIDSSDVLIEGFRPGVMEKLGIGPSNCHDKLIYGRMTGWGQVGKFSKTAGHDINYLGITGALHAIGNDERPIPPLNLVADYGGGSMFLIF
;
A
#
# COMPACT_ATOMS: atom_id res chain seq x y z
N MET A 1 3.70 -21.58 -0.16
CA MET A 1 3.07 -21.46 1.17
C MET A 1 1.74 -22.21 1.18
N LYS A 2 1.30 -22.68 2.35
CA LYS A 2 -0.05 -23.27 2.51
C LYS A 2 -0.94 -22.19 3.13
N GLY A 3 -2.14 -21.99 2.61
CA GLY A 3 -3.06 -20.99 3.14
C GLY A 3 -4.27 -20.79 2.23
N PRO A 4 -5.32 -20.08 2.70
CA PRO A 4 -6.53 -19.86 1.93
C PRO A 4 -6.29 -19.06 0.63
N LEU A 5 -5.23 -18.22 0.59
CA LEU A 5 -4.89 -17.37 -0.55
C LEU A 5 -3.71 -17.91 -1.40
N LYS A 6 -3.38 -19.20 -1.31
CA LYS A 6 -2.21 -19.81 -1.97
C LYS A 6 -2.10 -19.63 -3.48
N SER A 7 -3.19 -19.32 -4.17
CA SER A 7 -3.24 -19.09 -5.61
C SER A 7 -3.20 -17.61 -6.00
N LEU A 8 -3.33 -16.70 -5.04
CA LEU A 8 -3.40 -15.27 -5.29
C LEU A 8 -1.99 -14.69 -5.47
N LYS A 9 -1.79 -13.96 -6.56
CA LYS A 9 -0.53 -13.27 -6.88
C LYS A 9 -0.72 -11.76 -6.71
N ILE A 10 0.12 -11.15 -5.90
CA ILE A 10 0.01 -9.75 -5.54
C ILE A 10 1.32 -9.04 -5.86
N VAL A 11 1.24 -7.93 -6.56
CA VAL A 11 2.34 -6.96 -6.68
C VAL A 11 2.06 -5.78 -5.74
N GLU A 12 3.01 -5.53 -4.83
CA GLU A 12 2.96 -4.41 -3.89
C GLU A 12 4.07 -3.42 -4.22
N PHE A 13 3.73 -2.16 -4.40
CA PHE A 13 4.75 -1.10 -4.47
C PHE A 13 5.12 -0.67 -3.06
N SER A 14 6.43 -0.71 -2.75
CA SER A 14 6.93 -0.38 -1.42
C SER A 14 6.46 1.02 -0.97
N GLY A 15 5.99 1.10 0.25
CA GLY A 15 5.44 2.30 0.85
C GLY A 15 5.58 2.30 2.37
N LEU A 16 4.76 3.09 3.04
CA LEU A 16 4.71 3.19 4.49
C LEU A 16 3.30 2.85 5.00
N GLY A 17 3.23 2.36 6.22
CA GLY A 17 1.98 2.18 6.96
C GLY A 17 1.08 1.08 6.39
N PRO A 18 -0.14 1.44 5.96
CA PRO A 18 -1.21 0.47 5.72
C PRO A 18 -0.96 -0.51 4.56
N GLY A 19 -0.35 -0.06 3.47
CA GLY A 19 -0.07 -0.92 2.32
C GLY A 19 0.85 -2.09 2.67
N PRO A 20 2.05 -1.86 3.24
CA PRO A 20 2.95 -2.92 3.66
C PRO A 20 2.35 -3.89 4.68
N LEU A 21 1.54 -3.42 5.62
CA LEU A 21 0.86 -4.31 6.56
C LEU A 21 -0.20 -5.18 5.87
N ALA A 22 -1.00 -4.59 4.97
CA ALA A 22 -1.98 -5.35 4.20
C ALA A 22 -1.31 -6.46 3.38
N GLY A 23 -0.24 -6.13 2.64
CA GLY A 23 0.52 -7.12 1.87
C GLY A 23 1.15 -8.20 2.74
N GLN A 24 1.61 -7.87 3.96
CA GLN A 24 2.11 -8.85 4.92
C GLN A 24 1.01 -9.82 5.36
N LEU A 25 -0.16 -9.31 5.76
CA LEU A 25 -1.27 -10.16 6.20
C LEU A 25 -1.77 -11.07 5.08
N LEU A 26 -1.84 -10.56 3.84
CA LEU A 26 -2.18 -11.38 2.67
C LEU A 26 -1.12 -12.46 2.40
N ALA A 27 0.17 -12.14 2.56
CA ALA A 27 1.27 -13.11 2.47
C ALA A 27 1.21 -14.17 3.57
N ASP A 28 0.87 -13.79 4.80
CA ASP A 28 0.68 -14.70 5.93
C ASP A 28 -0.51 -15.66 5.68
N LEU A 29 -1.53 -15.21 4.95
CA LEU A 29 -2.65 -16.04 4.49
C LEU A 29 -2.30 -16.90 3.26
N GLY A 30 -1.08 -16.84 2.77
CA GLY A 30 -0.55 -17.71 1.74
C GLY A 30 -0.46 -17.11 0.33
N ALA A 31 -0.84 -15.86 0.12
CA ALA A 31 -0.66 -15.19 -1.16
C ALA A 31 0.81 -15.08 -1.56
N ASP A 32 1.10 -15.12 -2.85
CA ASP A 32 2.43 -14.86 -3.42
C ASP A 32 2.61 -13.36 -3.64
N VAL A 33 3.21 -12.68 -2.68
CA VAL A 33 3.40 -11.23 -2.70
C VAL A 33 4.81 -10.88 -3.16
N ILE A 34 4.91 -10.04 -4.20
CA ILE A 34 6.16 -9.44 -4.67
C ILE A 34 6.14 -7.94 -4.38
N THR A 35 7.06 -7.48 -3.53
CA THR A 35 7.25 -6.05 -3.27
C THR A 35 8.21 -5.44 -4.29
N VAL A 36 7.80 -4.38 -4.96
CA VAL A 36 8.63 -3.57 -5.85
C VAL A 36 9.28 -2.45 -5.06
N ASP A 37 10.56 -2.56 -4.83
CA ASP A 37 11.37 -1.58 -4.10
C ASP A 37 12.08 -0.60 -5.04
N LYS A 38 12.47 0.56 -4.53
CA LYS A 38 13.42 1.44 -5.23
C LYS A 38 14.82 0.83 -5.17
N ILE A 39 15.61 0.98 -6.23
CA ILE A 39 17.03 0.53 -6.26
C ILE A 39 17.86 1.12 -5.11
N SER A 40 17.54 2.35 -4.70
CA SER A 40 18.23 3.03 -3.59
C SER A 40 17.67 2.66 -2.20
N ALA A 41 16.67 1.80 -2.11
CA ALA A 41 16.09 1.42 -0.83
C ALA A 41 17.10 0.61 -0.01
N LYS A 42 17.37 1.05 1.21
CA LYS A 42 18.05 0.24 2.21
C LYS A 42 16.98 -0.64 2.86
N VAL A 43 17.09 -1.95 2.66
CA VAL A 43 16.20 -2.91 3.29
C VAL A 43 16.63 -3.09 4.73
N ASP A 44 15.74 -2.80 5.68
CA ASP A 44 15.94 -3.13 7.08
C ASP A 44 15.54 -4.60 7.29
N PRO A 45 16.48 -5.48 7.69
CA PRO A 45 16.18 -6.89 7.92
C PRO A 45 15.26 -7.13 9.12
N THR A 46 15.07 -6.12 9.98
CA THR A 46 14.16 -6.18 11.13
C THR A 46 12.74 -5.74 10.81
N GLU A 47 12.47 -5.29 9.58
CA GLU A 47 11.15 -4.83 9.17
C GLU A 47 10.16 -5.99 9.04
N ILE A 48 9.28 -6.10 10.03
CA ILE A 48 8.29 -7.19 10.15
C ILE A 48 7.36 -7.26 8.94
N ASN A 49 7.01 -6.11 8.35
CA ASN A 49 6.09 -6.03 7.22
C ASN A 49 6.65 -6.67 5.92
N ARG A 50 7.91 -7.09 5.91
CA ARG A 50 8.52 -7.82 4.79
C ARG A 50 8.39 -9.34 4.89
N ARG A 51 7.89 -9.83 6.02
CA ARG A 51 7.70 -11.27 6.27
C ARG A 51 6.86 -11.91 5.18
N ASN A 52 7.29 -13.10 4.74
CA ASN A 52 6.62 -13.94 3.73
C ASN A 52 6.48 -13.30 2.34
N LYS A 53 7.09 -12.15 2.09
CA LYS A 53 7.11 -11.50 0.78
C LYS A 53 8.42 -11.77 0.05
N ARG A 54 8.35 -11.79 -1.27
CA ARG A 54 9.52 -11.65 -2.17
C ARG A 54 9.69 -10.17 -2.50
N SER A 55 10.88 -9.77 -2.95
CA SER A 55 11.11 -8.40 -3.39
C SER A 55 11.96 -8.32 -4.64
N ILE A 56 11.78 -7.23 -5.39
CA ILE A 56 12.60 -6.84 -6.51
C ILE A 56 12.85 -5.33 -6.47
N ALA A 57 14.12 -4.93 -6.63
CA ALA A 57 14.47 -3.52 -6.71
C ALA A 57 14.48 -3.06 -8.17
N LEU A 58 13.67 -2.05 -8.51
CA LEU A 58 13.53 -1.53 -9.87
C LEU A 58 13.64 -0.01 -9.92
N ASN A 59 14.28 0.48 -11.01
CA ASN A 59 14.24 1.89 -11.36
C ASN A 59 13.00 2.19 -12.22
N LEU A 60 11.91 2.60 -11.60
CA LEU A 60 10.67 2.93 -12.31
C LEU A 60 10.76 4.21 -13.18
N LYS A 61 11.90 4.92 -13.16
CA LYS A 61 12.18 6.03 -14.08
C LYS A 61 12.85 5.56 -15.38
N SER A 62 13.30 4.31 -15.47
CA SER A 62 13.90 3.74 -16.68
C SER A 62 12.87 2.96 -17.49
N LYS A 63 13.05 2.93 -18.81
CA LYS A 63 12.21 2.15 -19.72
C LYS A 63 12.24 0.64 -19.38
N ASP A 64 13.41 0.12 -19.03
CA ASP A 64 13.58 -1.30 -18.69
C ASP A 64 12.89 -1.64 -17.36
N GLY A 65 13.00 -0.77 -16.34
CA GLY A 65 12.28 -0.94 -15.08
C GLY A 65 10.77 -0.97 -15.27
N ILE A 66 10.23 -0.07 -16.08
CA ILE A 66 8.81 -0.07 -16.44
C ILE A 66 8.42 -1.34 -17.22
N LYS A 67 9.25 -1.78 -18.16
CA LYS A 67 8.99 -3.01 -18.91
C LYS A 67 8.94 -4.25 -18.01
N ILE A 68 9.83 -4.33 -17.02
CA ILE A 68 9.88 -5.44 -16.07
C ILE A 68 8.65 -5.40 -15.15
N VAL A 69 8.34 -4.23 -14.56
CA VAL A 69 7.21 -4.13 -13.64
C VAL A 69 5.87 -4.40 -14.33
N LYS A 70 5.70 -4.01 -15.60
CA LYS A 70 4.51 -4.35 -16.39
C LYS A 70 4.32 -5.86 -16.50
N LYS A 71 5.38 -6.63 -16.78
CA LYS A 71 5.30 -8.09 -16.82
C LYS A 71 4.88 -8.70 -15.47
N ILE A 72 5.32 -8.11 -14.36
CA ILE A 72 4.89 -8.54 -13.02
C ILE A 72 3.40 -8.24 -12.84
N ILE A 73 2.95 -7.03 -13.18
CA ILE A 73 1.54 -6.62 -13.10
C ILE A 73 0.66 -7.54 -13.96
N ASP A 74 1.06 -7.79 -15.21
CA ASP A 74 0.31 -8.65 -16.15
C ASP A 74 0.15 -10.10 -15.65
N SER A 75 1.02 -10.55 -14.76
CA SER A 75 0.98 -11.89 -14.14
C SER A 75 0.36 -11.89 -12.74
N SER A 76 -0.12 -10.76 -12.25
CA SER A 76 -0.69 -10.59 -10.91
C SER A 76 -2.21 -10.49 -10.96
N ASP A 77 -2.85 -10.91 -9.86
CA ASP A 77 -4.30 -10.77 -9.66
C ASP A 77 -4.64 -9.46 -8.95
N VAL A 78 -3.71 -8.98 -8.12
CA VAL A 78 -3.88 -7.76 -7.30
C VAL A 78 -2.64 -6.87 -7.40
N LEU A 79 -2.86 -5.57 -7.46
CA LEU A 79 -1.84 -4.55 -7.29
C LEU A 79 -2.18 -3.67 -6.08
N ILE A 80 -1.20 -3.44 -5.22
CA ILE A 80 -1.31 -2.53 -4.06
C ILE A 80 -0.29 -1.41 -4.23
N GLU A 81 -0.75 -0.16 -4.18
CA GLU A 81 0.13 1.02 -4.23
C GLU A 81 -0.33 2.13 -3.28
N GLY A 82 0.61 2.93 -2.80
CA GLY A 82 0.37 4.06 -1.90
C GLY A 82 0.99 5.37 -2.39
N PHE A 83 1.16 5.53 -3.70
CA PHE A 83 1.70 6.78 -4.26
C PHE A 83 0.65 7.89 -4.28
N ARG A 84 1.11 9.11 -4.47
CA ARG A 84 0.23 10.26 -4.70
C ARG A 84 -0.59 10.07 -5.97
N PRO A 85 -1.86 10.55 -6.01
CA PRO A 85 -2.69 10.51 -7.21
C PRO A 85 -1.96 11.02 -8.45
N GLY A 86 -2.06 10.26 -9.55
CA GLY A 86 -1.44 10.55 -10.82
C GLY A 86 0.01 10.07 -10.99
N VAL A 87 0.65 9.52 -9.96
CA VAL A 87 2.02 8.99 -10.09
C VAL A 87 2.05 7.73 -10.93
N MET A 88 1.18 6.77 -10.67
CA MET A 88 1.11 5.52 -11.42
C MET A 88 0.69 5.75 -12.88
N GLU A 89 -0.21 6.70 -13.11
CA GLU A 89 -0.60 7.13 -14.46
C GLU A 89 0.60 7.72 -15.24
N LYS A 90 1.39 8.59 -14.61
CA LYS A 90 2.61 9.15 -15.23
C LYS A 90 3.66 8.09 -15.55
N LEU A 91 3.70 7.02 -14.78
CA LEU A 91 4.58 5.87 -15.02
C LEU A 91 4.02 4.94 -16.12
N GLY A 92 2.80 5.15 -16.60
CA GLY A 92 2.13 4.30 -17.59
C GLY A 92 1.73 2.93 -17.05
N ILE A 93 1.48 2.85 -15.74
CA ILE A 93 1.02 1.66 -15.00
C ILE A 93 -0.17 1.99 -14.08
N GLY A 94 -0.91 3.06 -14.40
CA GLY A 94 -2.18 3.37 -13.76
C GLY A 94 -3.28 2.38 -14.17
N PRO A 95 -4.45 2.42 -13.51
CA PRO A 95 -5.53 1.43 -13.74
C PRO A 95 -5.90 1.22 -15.21
N SER A 96 -6.01 2.30 -15.98
CA SER A 96 -6.34 2.25 -17.42
C SER A 96 -5.26 1.60 -18.31
N ASN A 97 -4.07 1.35 -17.77
CA ASN A 97 -2.95 0.71 -18.48
C ASN A 97 -2.72 -0.75 -18.06
N CYS A 98 -3.58 -1.28 -17.21
CA CYS A 98 -3.52 -2.65 -16.70
C CYS A 98 -4.65 -3.49 -17.31
N HIS A 99 -4.58 -4.81 -17.14
CA HIS A 99 -5.64 -5.70 -17.64
C HIS A 99 -6.90 -5.62 -16.78
N ASP A 100 -8.06 -5.84 -17.39
CA ASP A 100 -9.38 -5.62 -16.77
C ASP A 100 -9.69 -6.53 -15.55
N LYS A 101 -8.96 -7.63 -15.38
CA LYS A 101 -9.13 -8.55 -14.25
C LYS A 101 -8.29 -8.18 -13.03
N LEU A 102 -7.40 -7.17 -13.14
CA LEU A 102 -6.55 -6.76 -12.04
C LEU A 102 -7.37 -6.02 -10.98
N ILE A 103 -7.31 -6.49 -9.75
CA ILE A 103 -7.81 -5.74 -8.60
C ILE A 103 -6.76 -4.66 -8.27
N TYR A 104 -7.12 -3.41 -8.45
CA TYR A 104 -6.19 -2.29 -8.28
C TYR A 104 -6.46 -1.55 -6.97
N GLY A 105 -5.70 -1.88 -5.92
CA GLY A 105 -5.78 -1.27 -4.59
C GLY A 105 -4.95 0.01 -4.49
N ARG A 106 -5.62 1.14 -4.27
CA ARG A 106 -4.99 2.48 -4.14
C ARG A 106 -5.12 3.01 -2.73
N MET A 107 -4.04 2.97 -1.96
CA MET A 107 -4.01 3.51 -0.62
C MET A 107 -3.67 5.00 -0.65
N THR A 108 -4.62 5.82 -0.26
CA THR A 108 -4.45 7.27 -0.16
C THR A 108 -5.09 7.80 1.12
N GLY A 109 -4.52 8.84 1.69
CA GLY A 109 -5.10 9.46 2.88
C GLY A 109 -6.33 10.31 2.58
N TRP A 110 -6.44 10.87 1.36
CA TRP A 110 -7.46 11.87 1.03
C TRP A 110 -8.25 11.53 -0.25
N GLY A 111 -8.16 10.30 -0.73
CA GLY A 111 -8.77 9.89 -1.99
C GLY A 111 -8.01 10.36 -3.23
N GLN A 112 -8.56 10.03 -4.40
CA GLN A 112 -7.95 10.36 -5.70
C GLN A 112 -8.26 11.77 -6.17
N VAL A 113 -9.34 12.38 -5.66
CA VAL A 113 -9.85 13.70 -6.04
C VAL A 113 -10.14 14.53 -4.80
N GLY A 114 -10.32 15.84 -4.99
CA GLY A 114 -10.65 16.77 -3.91
C GLY A 114 -9.46 17.61 -3.45
N LYS A 115 -9.74 18.58 -2.58
CA LYS A 115 -8.81 19.63 -2.15
C LYS A 115 -7.52 19.07 -1.54
N PHE A 116 -7.62 17.99 -0.75
CA PHE A 116 -6.50 17.40 -0.02
C PHE A 116 -5.81 16.24 -0.75
N SER A 117 -6.32 15.78 -1.91
CA SER A 117 -5.81 14.58 -2.61
C SER A 117 -4.31 14.61 -2.90
N LYS A 118 -3.73 15.80 -3.08
CA LYS A 118 -2.29 15.99 -3.35
C LYS A 118 -1.46 16.32 -2.12
N THR A 119 -2.07 16.38 -0.93
CA THR A 119 -1.37 16.72 0.32
C THR A 119 -0.94 15.46 1.08
N ALA A 120 0.01 15.64 2.01
CA ALA A 120 0.38 14.58 2.93
C ALA A 120 -0.72 14.37 3.98
N GLY A 121 -0.84 13.14 4.46
CA GLY A 121 -1.67 12.81 5.60
C GLY A 121 -1.13 11.56 6.27
N HIS A 122 -1.32 11.50 7.57
CA HIS A 122 -0.96 10.38 8.43
C HIS A 122 -2.12 10.11 9.39
N ASP A 123 -2.11 9.01 10.10
CA ASP A 123 -3.16 8.54 11.00
C ASP A 123 -3.80 9.68 11.81
N ILE A 124 -3.00 10.45 12.53
CA ILE A 124 -3.47 11.54 13.39
C ILE A 124 -4.25 12.63 12.62
N ASN A 125 -3.90 12.88 11.35
CA ASN A 125 -4.62 13.86 10.53
C ASN A 125 -6.03 13.38 10.20
N TYR A 126 -6.18 12.09 9.89
CA TYR A 126 -7.47 11.47 9.59
C TYR A 126 -8.34 11.41 10.84
N LEU A 127 -7.76 11.02 11.99
CA LEU A 127 -8.45 11.01 13.28
C LEU A 127 -8.90 12.40 13.70
N GLY A 128 -8.09 13.44 13.44
CA GLY A 128 -8.43 14.82 13.75
C GLY A 128 -9.64 15.32 12.95
N ILE A 129 -9.65 15.09 11.63
CA ILE A 129 -10.75 15.55 10.76
C ILE A 129 -12.05 14.81 11.02
N THR A 130 -11.99 13.51 11.33
CA THR A 130 -13.19 12.70 11.60
C THR A 130 -13.76 12.92 13.00
N GLY A 131 -13.06 13.63 13.89
CA GLY A 131 -13.43 13.79 15.29
C GLY A 131 -13.07 12.60 16.19
N ALA A 132 -12.59 11.49 15.63
CA ALA A 132 -12.20 10.32 16.40
C ALA A 132 -11.10 10.64 17.43
N LEU A 133 -10.15 11.52 17.08
CA LEU A 133 -9.11 11.95 18.00
C LEU A 133 -9.67 12.66 19.25
N HIS A 134 -10.76 13.43 19.10
CA HIS A 134 -11.43 14.07 20.24
C HIS A 134 -12.08 13.04 21.18
N ALA A 135 -12.62 11.96 20.62
CA ALA A 135 -13.24 10.89 21.41
C ALA A 135 -12.21 9.97 22.11
N ILE A 136 -10.93 10.05 21.72
CA ILE A 136 -9.85 9.26 22.31
C ILE A 136 -9.01 10.18 23.21
N GLY A 137 -9.00 9.90 24.51
CA GLY A 137 -8.26 10.71 25.47
C GLY A 137 -9.11 11.06 26.69
N ASN A 138 -8.88 12.22 27.24
CA ASN A 138 -9.60 12.77 28.38
C ASN A 138 -10.00 14.23 28.11
N ASP A 139 -10.69 14.85 29.08
CA ASP A 139 -11.18 16.24 28.98
C ASP A 139 -10.07 17.28 28.83
N GLU A 140 -8.83 16.95 29.22
CA GLU A 140 -7.72 17.88 29.14
C GLU A 140 -7.05 17.90 27.77
N ARG A 141 -6.90 16.72 27.13
CA ARG A 141 -6.25 16.59 25.82
C ARG A 141 -6.60 15.31 25.08
N PRO A 142 -6.64 15.35 23.74
CA PRO A 142 -6.67 14.15 22.90
C PRO A 142 -5.37 13.32 23.07
N ILE A 143 -5.49 12.01 23.05
CA ILE A 143 -4.33 11.09 23.09
C ILE A 143 -4.30 10.29 21.79
N PRO A 144 -3.28 10.50 20.91
CA PRO A 144 -3.17 9.76 19.67
C PRO A 144 -2.92 8.27 19.95
N PRO A 145 -3.72 7.36 19.38
CA PRO A 145 -3.53 5.90 19.54
C PRO A 145 -2.43 5.35 18.62
N LEU A 146 -1.30 6.05 18.48
CA LEU A 146 -0.25 5.78 17.50
C LEU A 146 -0.84 5.82 16.07
N ASN A 147 -0.51 4.85 15.22
CA ASN A 147 -1.07 4.70 13.87
C ASN A 147 -2.01 3.48 13.76
N LEU A 148 -2.63 3.10 14.88
CA LEU A 148 -3.39 1.85 14.97
C LEU A 148 -4.80 1.95 14.39
N VAL A 149 -5.43 3.12 14.44
CA VAL A 149 -6.84 3.27 14.08
C VAL A 149 -7.03 3.57 12.60
N ALA A 150 -6.48 4.68 12.09
CA ALA A 150 -6.71 5.05 10.71
C ALA A 150 -5.78 4.30 9.73
N ASP A 151 -4.49 4.20 10.02
CA ASP A 151 -3.56 3.52 9.12
C ASP A 151 -3.78 2.00 9.14
N TYR A 152 -3.71 1.37 10.30
CA TYR A 152 -3.71 -0.09 10.38
C TYR A 152 -5.13 -0.66 10.46
N GLY A 153 -5.95 -0.21 11.40
CA GLY A 153 -7.33 -0.69 11.55
C GLY A 153 -8.23 -0.31 10.38
N GLY A 154 -8.12 0.92 9.88
CA GLY A 154 -8.87 1.40 8.72
C GLY A 154 -8.21 1.00 7.40
N GLY A 155 -7.03 1.58 7.12
CA GLY A 155 -6.40 1.48 5.81
C GLY A 155 -5.96 0.08 5.42
N SER A 156 -5.25 -0.65 6.32
CA SER A 156 -4.79 -2.01 5.99
C SER A 156 -5.95 -2.98 5.85
N MET A 157 -6.95 -2.92 6.74
CA MET A 157 -8.11 -3.80 6.67
C MET A 157 -8.93 -3.53 5.41
N PHE A 158 -9.12 -2.26 5.03
CA PHE A 158 -9.81 -1.90 3.79
C PHE A 158 -9.16 -2.47 2.52
N LEU A 159 -7.82 -2.61 2.51
CA LEU A 159 -7.11 -3.23 1.38
C LEU A 159 -7.23 -4.77 1.34
N ILE A 160 -7.57 -5.40 2.47
CA ILE A 160 -7.67 -6.86 2.59
C ILE A 160 -9.07 -7.34 2.21
N PHE A 161 -10.11 -6.60 2.58
CA PHE A 161 -11.52 -6.90 2.35
C PHE A 161 -12.10 -6.20 1.13
#